data_40e5d95e2e23199d44ead19236a69059
#
_entry.id   40e5d95e2e23199d44ead19236a69059
#
_cell.length_a   1.000
_cell.length_b   1.000
_cell.length_c   1.000
_cell.angle_alpha   90.00
_cell.angle_beta   90.00
_cell.angle_gamma   90.00
#
_symmetry.space_group_name_H-M   'P 1'
#
loop_
_entity.id
_entity.type
_entity.pdbx_description
1 polymer ?
#
loop_
_entity_poly.entity_id
_entity_poly.type
_entity_poly.pdbx_seq_one_letter_code
_entity_poly.pdbx_strand_id
1 'polypeptide(L)'
;MKLSTTINFFTYEDDGSYSAYYYDLEHYAKLGFSHLDSIFCSADAPFSPLWTNHYEDWAHKIRKKADELGITFVQTHVPFYNFCDLKKGVNENTEEIVRRSIVCTNILGAHWTVSHPGTA
;
A
#
# COMPACT_ATOMS: atom_id res chain seq x y z
N MET A 1 2.45 2.24 -25.40
CA MET A 1 3.23 2.08 -24.15
C MET A 1 2.41 2.71 -23.03
N LYS A 2 2.23 2.01 -21.91
CA LYS A 2 1.50 2.54 -20.75
C LYS A 2 2.54 3.03 -19.74
N LEU A 3 2.39 4.27 -19.25
CA LEU A 3 3.24 4.82 -18.20
C LEU A 3 2.71 4.37 -16.83
N SER A 4 3.60 3.89 -16.00
CA SER A 4 3.32 3.55 -14.60
C SER A 4 4.26 4.34 -13.69
N THR A 5 3.80 4.65 -12.50
CA THR A 5 4.60 5.21 -11.43
C THR A 5 4.18 4.63 -10.09
N THR A 6 4.95 4.92 -9.07
CA THR A 6 4.73 4.40 -7.72
C THR A 6 3.92 5.38 -6.89
N ILE A 7 3.00 4.88 -6.06
CA ILE A 7 2.26 5.66 -5.08
C ILE A 7 2.46 5.06 -3.67
N ASN A 8 2.69 5.93 -2.69
CA ASN A 8 2.78 5.56 -1.28
C ASN A 8 1.66 6.25 -0.50
N PHE A 9 0.70 5.48 0.00
CA PHE A 9 -0.44 5.99 0.77
C PHE A 9 -0.11 6.28 2.24
N PHE A 10 1.12 6.01 2.68
CA PHE A 10 1.57 6.14 4.06
C PHE A 10 2.61 7.24 4.24
N THR A 11 2.57 8.25 3.36
CA THR A 11 3.44 9.42 3.47
C THR A 11 2.89 10.40 4.49
N TYR A 12 3.73 10.88 5.39
CA TYR A 12 3.41 11.97 6.30
C TYR A 12 3.54 13.30 5.58
N GLU A 13 2.59 14.18 5.86
CA GLU A 13 2.70 15.57 5.52
C GLU A 13 3.54 16.32 6.58
N ASP A 14 4.02 17.52 6.26
CA ASP A 14 4.84 18.33 7.17
C ASP A 14 4.14 18.66 8.50
N ASP A 15 2.80 18.64 8.52
CA ASP A 15 1.99 18.87 9.72
C ASP A 15 1.77 17.57 10.55
N GLY A 16 2.35 16.45 10.13
CA GLY A 16 2.23 15.15 10.80
C GLY A 16 0.94 14.38 10.46
N SER A 17 0.13 14.87 9.54
CA SER A 17 -1.03 14.15 9.00
C SER A 17 -0.61 13.17 7.90
N TYR A 18 -1.52 12.23 7.56
CA TYR A 18 -1.34 11.38 6.39
C TYR A 18 -1.87 12.04 5.14
N SER A 19 -1.18 11.84 4.01
CA SER A 19 -1.73 12.14 2.70
C SER A 19 -3.09 11.49 2.53
N ALA A 20 -4.10 12.28 2.18
CA ALA A 20 -5.37 11.73 1.80
C ALA A 20 -5.24 11.02 0.45
N TYR A 21 -5.45 9.72 0.40
CA TYR A 21 -5.31 8.92 -0.82
C TYR A 21 -6.11 9.47 -2.02
N TYR A 22 -7.21 10.17 -1.78
CA TYR A 22 -7.98 10.84 -2.83
C TYR A 22 -7.16 11.89 -3.57
N TYR A 23 -6.42 12.70 -2.82
CA TYR A 23 -5.57 13.75 -3.39
C TYR A 23 -4.47 13.14 -4.25
N ASP A 24 -3.81 12.12 -3.74
CA ASP A 24 -2.73 11.45 -4.45
C ASP A 24 -3.22 10.81 -5.76
N LEU A 25 -4.33 10.07 -5.74
CA LEU A 25 -4.91 9.46 -6.93
C LEU A 25 -5.35 10.52 -7.96
N GLU A 26 -6.00 11.60 -7.53
CA GLU A 26 -6.39 12.69 -8.41
C GLU A 26 -5.18 13.41 -9.02
N HIS A 27 -4.13 13.59 -8.23
CA HIS A 27 -2.88 14.19 -8.71
C HIS A 27 -2.26 13.34 -9.82
N TYR A 28 -2.09 12.05 -9.62
CA TYR A 28 -1.54 11.16 -10.64
C TYR A 28 -2.43 11.05 -11.88
N ALA A 29 -3.75 11.02 -11.72
CA ALA A 29 -4.69 11.05 -12.83
C ALA A 29 -4.55 12.33 -13.67
N LYS A 30 -4.42 13.49 -13.01
CA LYS A 30 -4.18 14.79 -13.69
C LYS A 30 -2.86 14.83 -14.45
N LEU A 31 -1.84 14.13 -13.96
CA LEU A 31 -0.55 13.98 -14.64
C LEU A 31 -0.59 12.98 -15.81
N GLY A 32 -1.73 12.33 -16.04
CA GLY A 32 -1.92 11.36 -17.13
C GLY A 32 -1.49 9.93 -16.82
N PHE A 33 -1.19 9.60 -15.55
CA PHE A 33 -0.92 8.23 -15.16
C PHE A 33 -2.23 7.46 -14.99
N SER A 34 -2.31 6.29 -15.63
CA SER A 34 -3.43 5.36 -15.52
C SER A 34 -3.03 4.02 -14.92
N HIS A 35 -1.76 3.82 -14.61
CA HIS A 35 -1.22 2.60 -14.03
C HIS A 35 -0.31 2.97 -12.86
N LEU A 36 -0.59 2.41 -11.69
CA LEU A 36 0.17 2.68 -10.47
C LEU A 36 0.69 1.40 -9.83
N ASP A 37 1.84 1.53 -9.21
CA ASP A 37 2.43 0.57 -8.29
C ASP A 37 2.21 1.08 -6.87
N SER A 38 1.47 0.36 -6.04
CA SER A 38 1.16 0.78 -4.68
C SER A 38 2.16 0.22 -3.67
N ILE A 39 2.82 1.11 -2.94
CA ILE A 39 3.81 0.72 -1.94
C ILE A 39 3.20 0.66 -0.54
N PHE A 40 3.29 -0.51 0.11
CA PHE A 40 2.97 -0.71 1.52
C PHE A 40 4.20 -0.69 2.43
N CYS A 41 5.37 -0.27 1.92
CA CYS A 41 6.64 -0.34 2.65
C CYS A 41 6.60 0.38 4.01
N SER A 42 5.83 1.46 4.13
CA SER A 42 5.64 2.23 5.38
C SER A 42 4.32 1.91 6.09
N ALA A 43 3.67 0.79 5.77
CA ALA A 43 2.38 0.43 6.35
C ALA A 43 2.46 -0.02 7.82
N ASP A 44 3.65 -0.20 8.34
CA ASP A 44 3.94 -0.42 9.76
C ASP A 44 3.89 0.86 10.60
N ALA A 45 3.75 2.03 9.97
CA ALA A 45 3.58 3.30 10.67
C ALA A 45 2.41 3.26 11.67
N PRO A 46 2.53 3.89 12.86
CA PRO A 46 1.58 3.73 13.96
C PRO A 46 0.11 4.03 13.64
N PHE A 47 -0.12 4.89 12.64
CA PHE A 47 -1.47 5.31 12.24
C PHE A 47 -1.94 4.66 10.94
N SER A 48 -1.23 3.66 10.45
CA SER A 48 -1.62 2.95 9.23
C SER A 48 -3.01 2.32 9.41
N PRO A 49 -3.90 2.46 8.43
CA PRO A 49 -5.18 1.75 8.40
C PRO A 49 -5.04 0.23 8.54
N LEU A 50 -3.87 -0.32 8.16
CA LEU A 50 -3.59 -1.75 8.24
C LEU A 50 -3.53 -2.26 9.69
N TRP A 51 -3.35 -1.39 10.70
CA TRP A 51 -3.46 -1.76 12.12
C TRP A 51 -4.90 -1.88 12.60
N THR A 52 -5.87 -1.37 11.84
CA THR A 52 -7.28 -1.36 12.24
C THR A 52 -8.04 -2.58 11.70
N ASN A 53 -9.21 -2.87 12.26
CA ASN A 53 -10.13 -3.88 11.73
C ASN A 53 -10.88 -3.40 10.47
N HIS A 54 -10.63 -2.15 10.01
CA HIS A 54 -11.26 -1.53 8.84
C HIS A 54 -10.32 -1.41 7.65
N TYR A 55 -9.21 -2.14 7.63
CA TYR A 55 -8.22 -2.07 6.56
C TYR A 55 -8.78 -2.49 5.19
N GLU A 56 -9.73 -3.43 5.17
CA GLU A 56 -10.40 -3.83 3.93
C GLU A 56 -11.33 -2.72 3.41
N ASP A 57 -12.10 -2.09 4.30
CA ASP A 57 -12.95 -0.95 3.94
C ASP A 57 -12.13 0.20 3.36
N TRP A 58 -10.95 0.45 3.95
CA TRP A 58 -9.99 1.43 3.44
C TRP A 58 -9.50 1.07 2.03
N ALA A 59 -9.12 -0.18 1.80
CA ALA A 59 -8.66 -0.65 0.49
C ALA A 59 -9.78 -0.57 -0.57
N HIS A 60 -11.02 -0.94 -0.20
CA HIS A 60 -12.18 -0.80 -1.09
C HIS A 60 -12.47 0.67 -1.46
N LYS A 61 -12.30 1.61 -0.54
CA LYS A 61 -12.44 3.04 -0.84
C LYS A 61 -11.40 3.52 -1.85
N ILE A 62 -10.14 3.09 -1.68
CA ILE A 62 -9.08 3.39 -2.64
C ILE A 62 -9.40 2.79 -4.01
N ARG A 63 -9.79 1.52 -4.05
CA ARG A 63 -10.15 0.84 -5.30
C ARG A 63 -11.27 1.58 -6.03
N LYS A 64 -12.34 1.92 -5.31
CA LYS A 64 -13.46 2.67 -5.87
C LYS A 64 -13.01 4.00 -6.48
N LYS A 65 -12.18 4.76 -5.75
CA LYS A 65 -11.68 6.04 -6.24
C LYS A 65 -10.76 5.87 -7.46
N ALA A 66 -9.92 4.85 -7.47
CA ALA A 66 -9.08 4.52 -8.62
C ALA A 66 -9.92 4.19 -9.86
N ASP A 67 -10.97 3.39 -9.71
CA ASP A 67 -11.89 3.05 -10.79
C ASP A 67 -12.59 4.30 -11.37
N GLU A 68 -13.04 5.23 -10.51
CA GLU A 68 -13.63 6.51 -10.92
C GLU A 68 -12.66 7.37 -11.75
N LEU A 69 -11.37 7.26 -11.48
CA LEU A 69 -10.30 8.00 -12.16
C LEU A 69 -9.67 7.24 -13.33
N GLY A 70 -10.11 6.00 -13.60
CA GLY A 70 -9.52 5.15 -14.64
C GLY A 70 -8.11 4.66 -14.33
N ILE A 71 -7.76 4.55 -13.04
CA ILE A 71 -6.47 4.08 -12.55
C ILE A 71 -6.53 2.57 -12.29
N THR A 72 -5.50 1.85 -12.74
CA THR A 72 -5.29 0.43 -12.48
C THR A 72 -4.04 0.24 -11.64
N PHE A 73 -4.14 -0.53 -10.55
CA PHE A 73 -2.96 -0.99 -9.81
C PHE A 73 -2.37 -2.21 -10.51
N VAL A 74 -1.12 -2.11 -10.95
CA VAL A 74 -0.45 -3.19 -11.71
C VAL A 74 0.30 -4.15 -10.82
N GLN A 75 0.86 -3.63 -9.73
CA GLN A 75 1.51 -4.39 -8.67
C GLN A 75 1.46 -3.63 -7.36
N THR A 76 1.89 -4.28 -6.29
CA THR A 76 2.12 -3.66 -4.98
C THR A 76 3.47 -4.10 -4.41
N HIS A 77 3.92 -3.45 -3.34
CA HIS A 77 5.04 -3.89 -2.51
C HIS A 77 4.54 -4.08 -1.08
N VAL A 78 4.77 -5.26 -0.50
CA VAL A 78 4.48 -5.48 0.92
C VAL A 78 5.47 -4.70 1.80
N PRO A 79 5.15 -4.47 3.08
CA PRO A 79 6.09 -3.89 4.04
C PRO A 79 7.41 -4.66 4.09
N PHE A 80 8.48 -3.96 4.42
CA PHE A 80 9.77 -4.61 4.68
C PHE A 80 9.63 -5.57 5.86
N TYR A 81 9.88 -6.83 5.60
CA TYR A 81 9.83 -7.88 6.60
C TYR A 81 11.04 -8.79 6.44
N ASN A 82 11.79 -8.97 7.53
CA ASN A 82 12.91 -9.89 7.51
C ASN A 82 12.45 -11.30 7.91
N PHE A 83 12.20 -12.15 6.92
CA PHE A 83 11.80 -13.55 7.13
C PHE A 83 12.88 -14.37 7.83
N CYS A 84 14.13 -13.88 7.88
CA CYS A 84 15.24 -14.55 8.55
C CYS A 84 15.36 -14.16 10.03
N ASP A 85 14.66 -13.12 10.49
CA ASP A 85 14.70 -12.69 11.88
C ASP A 85 13.68 -13.48 12.71
N LEU A 86 14.18 -14.44 13.47
CA LEU A 86 13.37 -15.33 14.31
C LEU A 86 13.11 -14.76 15.73
N LYS A 87 13.35 -13.48 15.98
CA LYS A 87 13.08 -12.88 17.28
C LYS A 87 11.57 -12.84 17.55
N LYS A 88 11.14 -13.64 18.53
CA LYS A 88 9.74 -13.66 19.01
C LYS A 88 9.29 -12.26 19.44
N GLY A 89 8.08 -11.86 19.03
CA GLY A 89 7.40 -10.64 19.46
C GLY A 89 7.60 -9.42 18.56
N VAL A 90 8.74 -9.31 17.87
CA VAL A 90 8.96 -8.21 16.90
C VAL A 90 8.30 -8.56 15.56
N ASN A 91 8.27 -9.84 15.22
CA ASN A 91 7.84 -10.30 13.90
C ASN A 91 6.33 -10.57 13.78
N GLU A 92 5.64 -10.91 14.88
CA GLU A 92 4.21 -11.28 14.83
C GLU A 92 3.33 -10.12 14.33
N ASN A 93 3.60 -8.91 14.79
CA ASN A 93 2.84 -7.72 14.35
C ASN A 93 3.16 -7.36 12.89
N THR A 94 4.42 -7.43 12.49
CA THR A 94 4.83 -7.12 11.12
C THR A 94 4.31 -8.18 10.14
N GLU A 95 4.30 -9.45 10.54
CA GLU A 95 3.71 -10.54 9.75
C GLU A 95 2.22 -10.28 9.47
N GLU A 96 1.46 -9.86 10.48
CA GLU A 96 0.05 -9.52 10.31
C GLU A 96 -0.13 -8.35 9.33
N ILE A 97 0.71 -7.32 9.38
CA ILE A 97 0.66 -6.21 8.42
C ILE A 97 1.00 -6.68 7.00
N VAL A 98 1.98 -7.56 6.84
CA VAL A 98 2.30 -8.18 5.54
C VAL A 98 1.08 -8.95 5.02
N ARG A 99 0.45 -9.77 5.85
CA ARG A 99 -0.76 -10.52 5.48
C ARG A 99 -1.89 -9.59 5.04
N ARG A 100 -2.16 -8.52 5.80
CA ARG A 100 -3.18 -7.53 5.46
C ARG A 100 -2.86 -6.77 4.18
N SER A 101 -1.59 -6.45 3.93
CA SER A 101 -1.18 -5.81 2.68
C SER A 101 -1.43 -6.70 1.46
N ILE A 102 -1.27 -8.02 1.58
CA ILE A 102 -1.61 -8.98 0.52
C ILE A 102 -3.13 -9.00 0.27
N VAL A 103 -3.95 -8.96 1.32
CA VAL A 103 -5.41 -8.83 1.17
C VAL A 103 -5.76 -7.53 0.45
N CYS A 104 -5.16 -6.40 0.86
CA CYS A 104 -5.34 -5.11 0.19
C CYS A 104 -4.90 -5.15 -1.28
N THR A 105 -3.80 -5.85 -1.60
CA THR A 105 -3.33 -6.06 -2.98
C THR A 105 -4.43 -6.67 -3.84
N ASN A 106 -5.08 -7.72 -3.35
CA ASN A 106 -6.20 -8.36 -4.04
C ASN A 106 -7.39 -7.42 -4.22
N ILE A 107 -7.77 -6.67 -3.17
CA ILE A 107 -8.87 -5.69 -3.23
C ILE A 107 -8.57 -4.59 -4.25
N LEU A 108 -7.33 -4.10 -4.30
CA LEU A 108 -6.87 -3.11 -5.29
C LEU A 108 -6.87 -3.66 -6.72
N GLY A 109 -6.97 -4.99 -6.88
CA GLY A 109 -7.00 -5.66 -8.18
C GLY A 109 -5.63 -5.83 -8.81
N ALA A 110 -4.55 -5.68 -8.06
CA ALA A 110 -3.20 -5.99 -8.53
C ALA A 110 -2.98 -7.51 -8.49
N HIS A 111 -2.35 -8.05 -9.54
CA HIS A 111 -2.07 -9.48 -9.64
C HIS A 111 -0.74 -9.90 -9.01
N TRP A 112 0.12 -8.92 -8.73
CA TRP A 112 1.47 -9.15 -8.26
C TRP A 112 1.76 -8.29 -7.03
N THR A 113 2.50 -8.86 -6.10
CA THR A 113 3.12 -8.10 -5.01
C THR A 113 4.58 -8.48 -4.87
N VAL A 114 5.42 -7.49 -4.63
CA VAL A 114 6.85 -7.67 -4.38
C VAL A 114 7.04 -7.86 -2.89
N SER A 115 7.81 -8.87 -2.51
CA SER A 115 8.24 -9.12 -1.14
C SER A 115 9.77 -9.05 -1.05
N HIS A 116 10.26 -8.44 0.00
CA HIS A 116 11.69 -8.35 0.31
C HIS A 116 12.00 -9.37 1.42
N PRO A 117 12.73 -10.45 1.13
CA PRO A 117 12.91 -11.54 2.11
C PRO A 117 13.81 -11.16 3.29
N GLY A 118 14.42 -9.99 3.27
CA GLY A 118 15.40 -9.57 4.26
C GLY A 118 16.81 -10.13 3.99
N THR A 119 17.70 -9.81 4.89
CA THR A 119 19.09 -10.33 4.90
C THR A 119 19.35 -11.08 6.20
N ALA A 120 20.09 -12.16 6.11
CA ALA A 120 20.61 -12.88 7.27
C ALA A 120 21.71 -12.08 7.99
#